data_7400ae15abd8538b8095ba0861625230
#
_entry.id   7400ae15abd8538b8095ba0861625230
#
_cell.length_a   1.000
_cell.length_b   1.000
_cell.length_c   1.000
_cell.angle_alpha   90.00
_cell.angle_beta   90.00
_cell.angle_gamma   90.00
#
_symmetry.space_group_name_H-M   'P 1'
#
loop_
_entity.id
_entity.type
_entity.pdbx_description
1 polymer ?
#
loop_
_entity_poly.entity_id
_entity_poly.type
_entity_poly.pdbx_seq_one_letter_code
_entity_poly.pdbx_strand_id
1 'polypeptide(L)'
;MEILSLAADEVNISNLASLQGKDIVIISLQPWYYNIGSNCKDIATRLAEHNRVLYVNKPINRKTWVSKDKDEGIQLHYDIIKNNGNKIETVRKNMWQLFPESVIESINWLPSTSVFKKINFANNKRLAQDIKNAIKELGFEDIILFNDNDIYNGFYLKELLSPSLYIYYCRDYLRGYDYWKKHCDVLEPELIQKADVVVTNSEFYASYCSQYNVDSYYIGQGCNTKIFDGNIEYDMPEDMRNISYPVLGYTGALDADRLDENIIAAIATKYITANIVLVGPELANFENTFLRKFGNVHFLGRKALKELPAYINAFDVCINPQIKNEITKGNYPLKIDEYLAMGKPVVATRTEAMRMFEPYTYLSDSPSAFVSLIEKALAERSDTLNNERKAFAGSHTWEKCLNELSRVINKHLSE
;
A
#
# COMPACT_ATOMS: atom_id res chain seq x y z
N MET A 1 15.72 25.69 -16.10
CA MET A 1 16.01 25.22 -14.73
C MET A 1 16.28 23.73 -14.87
N GLU A 2 17.57 23.40 -14.82
CA GLU A 2 18.08 22.07 -15.10
C GLU A 2 17.67 21.11 -13.99
N ILE A 3 16.96 20.06 -14.38
CA ILE A 3 16.76 18.88 -13.55
C ILE A 3 18.10 18.16 -13.53
N LEU A 4 18.79 18.20 -12.41
CA LEU A 4 20.01 17.43 -12.17
C LEU A 4 19.66 15.93 -12.31
N SER A 5 19.92 15.41 -13.49
CA SER A 5 20.15 14.00 -13.74
C SER A 5 21.44 13.64 -13.00
N LEU A 6 21.31 13.11 -11.80
CA LEU A 6 22.42 12.43 -11.13
C LEU A 6 22.68 11.15 -11.91
N ALA A 7 23.76 11.19 -12.68
CA ALA A 7 24.36 10.05 -13.34
C ALA A 7 24.51 8.91 -12.30
N ALA A 8 24.18 7.70 -12.73
CA ALA A 8 24.41 6.48 -11.99
C ALA A 8 25.92 6.28 -11.81
N ASP A 9 26.47 6.84 -10.73
CA ASP A 9 27.67 6.27 -10.16
C ASP A 9 27.30 4.89 -9.60
N GLU A 10 27.94 3.85 -10.10
CA GLU A 10 27.95 2.52 -9.53
C GLU A 10 28.54 2.58 -8.13
N VAL A 11 27.76 3.07 -7.17
CA VAL A 11 28.06 3.01 -5.76
C VAL A 11 27.92 1.55 -5.36
N ASN A 12 29.04 0.98 -4.99
CA ASN A 12 29.21 -0.35 -4.46
C ASN A 12 28.16 -0.60 -3.35
N ILE A 13 27.03 -1.27 -3.70
CA ILE A 13 25.81 -1.43 -2.89
C ILE A 13 26.06 -2.26 -1.60
N SER A 14 27.25 -2.83 -1.46
CA SER A 14 27.62 -3.71 -0.34
C SER A 14 27.97 -3.02 0.99
N ASN A 15 27.96 -1.67 1.07
CA ASN A 15 28.42 -0.92 2.26
C ASN A 15 27.48 0.21 2.72
N LEU A 16 26.24 0.27 2.28
CA LEU A 16 25.26 1.13 2.92
C LEU A 16 24.85 0.47 4.25
N ALA A 17 25.28 1.09 5.36
CA ALA A 17 24.94 0.62 6.71
C ALA A 17 23.41 0.52 6.83
N SER A 18 22.89 -0.70 6.80
CA SER A 18 21.46 -0.96 7.07
C SER A 18 21.12 -0.38 8.45
N LEU A 19 19.92 0.18 8.59
CA LEU A 19 19.44 0.66 9.89
C LEU A 19 19.43 -0.50 10.89
N GLN A 20 20.21 -0.40 11.96
CA GLN A 20 20.39 -1.49 12.93
C GLN A 20 20.34 -1.00 14.38
N GLY A 21 19.83 -1.85 15.27
CA GLY A 21 19.83 -1.62 16.70
C GLY A 21 18.94 -0.46 17.14
N LYS A 22 17.94 -0.08 16.34
CA LYS A 22 17.00 1.00 16.66
C LYS A 22 15.71 0.47 17.26
N ASP A 23 15.05 1.31 18.04
CA ASP A 23 13.72 1.10 18.57
C ASP A 23 12.74 1.88 17.71
N ILE A 24 11.85 1.17 17.01
CA ILE A 24 10.96 1.75 16.03
C ILE A 24 9.52 1.53 16.46
N VAL A 25 8.77 2.61 16.61
CA VAL A 25 7.32 2.57 16.84
C VAL A 25 6.62 2.88 15.52
N ILE A 26 5.78 1.97 15.04
CA ILE A 26 5.05 2.12 13.79
C ILE A 26 3.57 2.28 14.11
N ILE A 27 2.95 3.36 13.61
CA ILE A 27 1.51 3.54 13.59
C ILE A 27 0.99 3.44 12.17
N SER A 28 -0.15 2.79 11.98
CA SER A 28 -0.72 2.56 10.65
C SER A 28 -2.24 2.55 10.68
N LEU A 29 -2.84 2.94 9.55
CA LEU A 29 -4.28 2.79 9.33
C LEU A 29 -4.71 1.32 9.27
N GLN A 30 -3.79 0.40 8.93
CA GLN A 30 -4.08 -1.02 8.83
C GLN A 30 -3.64 -1.77 10.08
N PRO A 31 -4.57 -2.33 10.87
CA PRO A 31 -4.22 -3.15 12.01
C PRO A 31 -3.42 -4.40 11.62
N TRP A 32 -2.51 -4.82 12.51
CA TRP A 32 -1.69 -6.01 12.30
C TRP A 32 -2.51 -7.29 12.26
N TYR A 33 -3.52 -7.41 13.10
CA TYR A 33 -4.32 -8.61 13.27
C TYR A 33 -5.16 -9.01 12.04
N TYR A 34 -5.38 -8.12 11.07
CA TYR A 34 -5.97 -8.54 9.80
C TYR A 34 -4.95 -9.29 8.93
N ASN A 35 -5.31 -10.47 8.47
CA ASN A 35 -4.45 -11.24 7.55
C ASN A 35 -4.54 -10.69 6.10
N ILE A 36 -4.15 -9.43 5.96
CA ILE A 36 -4.07 -8.72 4.68
C ILE A 36 -2.67 -8.10 4.61
N GLY A 37 -1.96 -8.38 3.51
CA GLY A 37 -0.66 -7.77 3.24
C GLY A 37 -0.79 -6.25 3.06
N SER A 38 0.24 -5.51 3.47
CA SER A 38 0.36 -4.08 3.18
C SER A 38 1.82 -3.66 3.19
N ASN A 39 2.13 -2.57 2.50
CA ASN A 39 3.47 -1.99 2.48
C ASN A 39 4.03 -1.78 3.90
N CYS A 40 3.20 -1.27 4.80
CA CYS A 40 3.61 -1.02 6.18
C CYS A 40 4.00 -2.31 6.92
N LYS A 41 3.25 -3.39 6.73
CA LYS A 41 3.56 -4.70 7.34
C LYS A 41 4.84 -5.29 6.76
N ASP A 42 5.06 -5.15 5.46
CA ASP A 42 6.29 -5.58 4.81
C ASP A 42 7.50 -4.79 5.32
N ILE A 43 7.38 -3.46 5.43
CA ILE A 43 8.41 -2.59 6.03
C ILE A 43 8.68 -2.99 7.47
N ALA A 44 7.63 -3.11 8.31
CA ALA A 44 7.74 -3.47 9.72
C ALA A 44 8.44 -4.82 9.92
N THR A 45 8.04 -5.83 9.13
CA THR A 45 8.58 -7.18 9.17
C THR A 45 10.09 -7.21 8.89
N ARG A 46 10.53 -6.45 7.88
CA ARG A 46 11.94 -6.40 7.45
C ARG A 46 12.77 -5.52 8.38
N LEU A 47 12.24 -4.40 8.86
CA LEU A 47 12.92 -3.59 9.88
C LEU A 47 13.19 -4.40 11.15
N ALA A 48 12.28 -5.32 11.52
CA ALA A 48 12.44 -6.18 12.69
C ALA A 48 13.56 -7.23 12.56
N GLU A 49 14.13 -7.44 11.38
CA GLU A 49 15.28 -8.32 11.19
C GLU A 49 16.51 -7.80 11.94
N HIS A 50 16.68 -6.49 12.02
CA HIS A 50 17.86 -5.83 12.60
C HIS A 50 17.54 -4.78 13.68
N ASN A 51 16.25 -4.51 13.95
CA ASN A 51 15.78 -3.50 14.89
C ASN A 51 14.69 -4.08 15.79
N ARG A 52 14.33 -3.38 16.88
CA ARG A 52 13.15 -3.70 17.68
C ARG A 52 11.97 -2.87 17.17
N VAL A 53 10.85 -3.52 16.86
CA VAL A 53 9.69 -2.89 16.24
C VAL A 53 8.44 -3.09 17.08
N LEU A 54 7.78 -2.00 17.46
CA LEU A 54 6.45 -2.00 18.06
C LEU A 54 5.43 -1.50 17.02
N TYR A 55 4.58 -2.40 16.54
CA TYR A 55 3.48 -2.06 15.63
C TYR A 55 2.22 -1.75 16.43
N VAL A 56 1.74 -0.52 16.33
CA VAL A 56 0.58 -0.05 17.08
C VAL A 56 -0.69 -0.25 16.26
N ASN A 57 -1.58 -1.11 16.73
CA ASN A 57 -2.88 -1.29 16.11
C ASN A 57 -3.75 -0.04 16.30
N LYS A 58 -4.69 0.16 15.39
CA LYS A 58 -5.61 1.29 15.43
C LYS A 58 -6.46 1.23 16.71
N PRO A 59 -6.55 2.30 17.50
CA PRO A 59 -7.40 2.31 18.69
C PRO A 59 -8.88 2.18 18.35
N ILE A 60 -9.65 1.52 19.20
CA ILE A 60 -11.11 1.41 19.03
C ILE A 60 -11.75 2.79 19.28
N ASN A 61 -12.62 3.21 18.38
CA ASN A 61 -13.37 4.43 18.59
C ASN A 61 -14.69 4.16 19.33
N ARG A 62 -15.25 5.19 20.00
CA ARG A 62 -16.46 5.08 20.80
C ARG A 62 -17.66 4.55 20.03
N LYS A 63 -17.83 4.90 18.76
CA LYS A 63 -18.93 4.39 17.93
C LYS A 63 -18.82 2.88 17.77
N THR A 64 -17.64 2.40 17.38
CA THR A 64 -17.33 0.96 17.23
C THR A 64 -17.49 0.22 18.56
N TRP A 65 -17.02 0.83 19.67
CA TRP A 65 -17.17 0.27 21.01
C TRP A 65 -18.63 0.04 21.41
N VAL A 66 -19.52 1.01 21.12
CA VAL A 66 -20.94 0.94 21.48
C VAL A 66 -21.71 0.04 20.53
N SER A 67 -21.41 0.08 19.24
CA SER A 67 -22.11 -0.73 18.22
C SER A 67 -21.83 -2.22 18.30
N LYS A 68 -20.80 -2.62 19.06
CA LYS A 68 -20.32 -4.02 19.14
C LYS A 68 -20.12 -4.59 17.74
N ASP A 69 -19.25 -3.93 16.97
CA ASP A 69 -18.90 -4.35 15.61
C ASP A 69 -18.61 -5.86 15.59
N LYS A 70 -19.10 -6.55 14.56
CA LYS A 70 -18.97 -8.02 14.44
C LYS A 70 -17.69 -8.44 13.73
N ASP A 71 -16.86 -7.50 13.31
CA ASP A 71 -15.56 -7.80 12.72
C ASP A 71 -14.67 -8.56 13.72
N GLU A 72 -14.15 -9.71 13.31
CA GLU A 72 -13.40 -10.62 14.19
C GLU A 72 -12.15 -9.95 14.80
N GLY A 73 -11.46 -9.10 14.04
CA GLY A 73 -10.28 -8.39 14.55
C GLY A 73 -10.65 -7.31 15.57
N ILE A 74 -11.76 -6.61 15.36
CA ILE A 74 -12.30 -5.65 16.31
C ILE A 74 -12.78 -6.38 17.58
N GLN A 75 -13.43 -7.54 17.44
CA GLN A 75 -13.83 -8.35 18.60
C GLN A 75 -12.63 -8.84 19.41
N LEU A 76 -11.57 -9.32 18.74
CA LEU A 76 -10.32 -9.69 19.41
C LEU A 76 -9.78 -8.52 20.24
N HIS A 77 -9.67 -7.33 19.65
CA HIS A 77 -9.18 -6.14 20.35
C HIS A 77 -10.10 -5.74 21.51
N TYR A 78 -11.42 -5.79 21.29
CA TYR A 78 -12.43 -5.55 22.34
C TYR A 78 -12.26 -6.49 23.53
N ASP A 79 -12.10 -7.79 23.27
CA ASP A 79 -11.95 -8.81 24.30
C ASP A 79 -10.65 -8.63 25.10
N ILE A 80 -9.56 -8.23 24.46
CA ILE A 80 -8.29 -7.89 25.12
C ILE A 80 -8.49 -6.75 26.11
N ILE A 81 -9.17 -5.67 25.70
CA ILE A 81 -9.43 -4.52 26.59
C ILE A 81 -10.36 -4.93 27.73
N LYS A 82 -11.49 -5.58 27.42
CA LYS A 82 -12.53 -5.90 28.38
C LYS A 82 -12.07 -6.88 29.47
N ASN A 83 -11.30 -7.88 29.06
CA ASN A 83 -10.83 -8.94 29.95
C ASN A 83 -9.46 -8.62 30.59
N ASN A 84 -8.96 -7.40 30.40
CA ASN A 84 -7.63 -6.97 30.84
C ASN A 84 -6.53 -7.95 30.39
N GLY A 85 -6.65 -8.41 29.14
CA GLY A 85 -5.71 -9.33 28.52
C GLY A 85 -4.36 -8.69 28.22
N ASN A 86 -3.44 -9.48 27.69
CA ASN A 86 -2.13 -8.98 27.27
C ASN A 86 -2.27 -8.01 26.10
N LYS A 87 -1.84 -6.77 26.27
CA LYS A 87 -1.93 -5.70 25.30
C LYS A 87 -0.77 -5.66 24.33
N ILE A 88 0.34 -6.28 24.69
CA ILE A 88 1.55 -6.38 23.88
C ILE A 88 1.75 -7.86 23.54
N GLU A 89 1.59 -8.20 22.27
CA GLU A 89 1.78 -9.55 21.78
C GLU A 89 3.02 -9.64 20.91
N THR A 90 3.84 -10.67 21.13
CA THR A 90 4.98 -10.95 20.26
C THR A 90 4.48 -11.50 18.93
N VAL A 91 4.77 -10.79 17.85
CA VAL A 91 4.46 -11.21 16.46
C VAL A 91 5.54 -12.14 15.95
N ARG A 92 6.79 -11.78 16.18
CA ARG A 92 7.99 -12.52 15.83
C ARG A 92 9.19 -12.01 16.64
N LYS A 93 10.36 -12.57 16.43
CA LYS A 93 11.59 -12.07 17.06
C LYS A 93 11.75 -10.58 16.78
N ASN A 94 12.00 -9.79 17.79
CA ASN A 94 12.18 -8.32 17.75
C ASN A 94 10.95 -7.54 17.25
N MET A 95 9.79 -8.14 17.23
CA MET A 95 8.59 -7.46 16.77
C MET A 95 7.37 -7.78 17.64
N TRP A 96 6.70 -6.73 18.07
CA TRP A 96 5.48 -6.80 18.89
C TRP A 96 4.35 -6.00 18.25
N GLN A 97 3.11 -6.40 18.52
CA GLN A 97 1.94 -5.57 18.27
C GLN A 97 1.36 -5.06 19.58
N LEU A 98 0.93 -3.80 19.57
CA LEU A 98 0.20 -3.18 20.67
C LEU A 98 -1.29 -3.12 20.34
N PHE A 99 -2.13 -3.56 21.25
CA PHE A 99 -3.57 -3.30 21.27
C PHE A 99 -3.83 -2.12 22.23
N PRO A 100 -4.04 -0.87 21.72
CA PRO A 100 -4.30 0.27 22.58
C PRO A 100 -5.54 0.06 23.43
N GLU A 101 -5.45 0.36 24.74
CA GLU A 101 -6.58 0.25 25.68
C GLU A 101 -7.56 1.41 25.56
N SER A 102 -7.04 2.55 25.13
CA SER A 102 -7.80 3.79 25.09
C SER A 102 -8.87 3.75 24.02
N VAL A 103 -10.11 3.99 24.42
CA VAL A 103 -11.21 4.26 23.51
C VAL A 103 -11.17 5.73 23.11
N ILE A 104 -11.07 5.99 21.81
CA ILE A 104 -11.03 7.35 21.26
C ILE A 104 -12.40 7.82 20.79
N GLU A 105 -12.60 9.14 20.74
CA GLU A 105 -13.86 9.73 20.26
C GLU A 105 -13.95 9.65 18.72
N SER A 106 -15.14 9.29 18.21
CA SER A 106 -15.47 9.34 16.79
C SER A 106 -15.82 10.78 16.41
N ILE A 107 -14.93 11.48 15.72
CA ILE A 107 -15.03 12.95 15.55
C ILE A 107 -15.06 13.43 14.09
N ASN A 108 -14.93 12.54 13.13
CA ASN A 108 -14.85 12.94 11.71
C ASN A 108 -16.10 13.65 11.19
N TRP A 109 -17.24 13.45 11.83
CA TRP A 109 -18.52 14.11 11.51
C TRP A 109 -18.58 15.61 11.93
N LEU A 110 -17.67 16.05 12.79
CA LEU A 110 -17.65 17.43 13.28
C LEU A 110 -17.55 18.43 12.12
N PRO A 111 -18.31 19.54 12.15
CA PRO A 111 -18.30 20.53 11.05
C PRO A 111 -17.03 21.39 11.04
N SER A 112 -16.44 21.65 12.18
CA SER A 112 -15.30 22.55 12.36
C SER A 112 -13.99 21.80 12.56
N THR A 113 -13.00 22.04 11.72
CA THR A 113 -11.64 21.49 11.85
C THR A 113 -10.94 21.96 13.13
N SER A 114 -11.23 23.19 13.59
CA SER A 114 -10.67 23.68 14.85
C SER A 114 -11.21 22.92 16.07
N VAL A 115 -12.50 22.58 16.08
CA VAL A 115 -13.08 21.73 17.14
C VAL A 115 -12.56 20.31 17.02
N PHE A 116 -12.48 19.78 15.78
CA PHE A 116 -11.85 18.48 15.50
C PHE A 116 -10.45 18.41 16.09
N LYS A 117 -9.57 19.37 15.82
CA LYS A 117 -8.19 19.41 16.33
C LYS A 117 -8.12 19.32 17.85
N LYS A 118 -9.00 20.04 18.57
CA LYS A 118 -9.03 20.03 20.04
C LYS A 118 -9.38 18.63 20.59
N ILE A 119 -10.40 17.98 20.02
CA ILE A 119 -10.80 16.66 20.49
C ILE A 119 -9.80 15.60 20.00
N ASN A 120 -9.25 15.76 18.78
CA ASN A 120 -8.20 14.89 18.28
C ASN A 120 -6.93 14.93 19.13
N PHE A 121 -6.58 16.09 19.69
CA PHE A 121 -5.48 16.19 20.66
C PHE A 121 -5.74 15.31 21.89
N ALA A 122 -6.97 15.30 22.43
CA ALA A 122 -7.32 14.44 23.55
C ALA A 122 -7.28 12.95 23.17
N ASN A 123 -7.72 12.59 21.96
CA ASN A 123 -7.59 11.24 21.42
C ASN A 123 -6.13 10.80 21.31
N ASN A 124 -5.28 11.65 20.70
CA ASN A 124 -3.85 11.37 20.53
C ASN A 124 -3.13 11.29 21.88
N LYS A 125 -3.54 12.10 22.89
CA LYS A 125 -2.97 12.03 24.24
C LYS A 125 -3.26 10.68 24.90
N ARG A 126 -4.46 10.12 24.72
CA ARG A 126 -4.80 8.78 25.23
C ARG A 126 -3.94 7.72 24.53
N LEU A 127 -3.90 7.73 23.18
CA LEU A 127 -3.09 6.80 22.42
C LEU A 127 -1.60 6.90 22.77
N ALA A 128 -1.08 8.12 22.91
CA ALA A 128 0.31 8.35 23.30
C ALA A 128 0.62 7.76 24.69
N GLN A 129 -0.36 7.76 25.61
CA GLN A 129 -0.17 7.14 26.93
C GLN A 129 -0.05 5.62 26.81
N ASP A 130 -0.89 4.98 26.00
CA ASP A 130 -0.80 3.53 25.74
C ASP A 130 0.55 3.16 25.11
N ILE A 131 1.00 3.96 24.12
CA ILE A 131 2.31 3.78 23.49
C ILE A 131 3.45 3.96 24.50
N LYS A 132 3.41 4.98 25.35
CA LYS A 132 4.43 5.20 26.41
C LYS A 132 4.51 4.04 27.39
N ASN A 133 3.37 3.47 27.76
CA ASN A 133 3.33 2.30 28.63
C ASN A 133 4.02 1.10 27.96
N ALA A 134 3.73 0.86 26.69
CA ALA A 134 4.37 -0.21 25.91
C ALA A 134 5.88 0.02 25.72
N ILE A 135 6.30 1.26 25.41
CA ILE A 135 7.71 1.65 25.31
C ILE A 135 8.45 1.31 26.61
N LYS A 136 7.86 1.69 27.75
CA LYS A 136 8.42 1.42 29.08
C LYS A 136 8.51 -0.08 29.38
N GLU A 137 7.46 -0.85 29.05
CA GLU A 137 7.41 -2.30 29.27
C GLU A 137 8.46 -3.05 28.43
N LEU A 138 8.64 -2.65 27.17
CA LEU A 138 9.62 -3.24 26.25
C LEU A 138 11.04 -2.71 26.46
N GLY A 139 11.23 -1.68 27.28
CA GLY A 139 12.52 -1.02 27.49
C GLY A 139 13.05 -0.38 26.20
N PHE A 140 12.18 0.26 25.42
CA PHE A 140 12.59 1.01 24.23
C PHE A 140 13.17 2.37 24.63
N GLU A 141 14.22 2.78 23.91
CA GLU A 141 14.92 4.03 24.14
C GLU A 141 15.13 4.75 22.80
N ASP A 142 15.22 6.07 22.80
CA ASP A 142 15.49 6.91 21.62
C ASP A 142 14.69 6.49 20.38
N ILE A 143 13.38 6.37 20.55
CA ILE A 143 12.49 5.79 19.54
C ILE A 143 12.47 6.59 18.22
N ILE A 144 12.43 5.87 17.12
CA ILE A 144 12.00 6.39 15.81
C ILE A 144 10.49 6.16 15.69
N LEU A 145 9.72 7.21 15.42
CA LEU A 145 8.29 7.10 15.17
C LEU A 145 8.02 7.11 13.66
N PHE A 146 7.54 5.99 13.13
CA PHE A 146 7.15 5.81 11.73
C PHE A 146 5.63 5.85 11.60
N ASN A 147 5.10 6.88 10.95
CA ASN A 147 3.67 7.06 10.73
C ASN A 147 3.29 6.68 9.29
N ASP A 148 2.65 5.51 9.12
CA ASP A 148 2.12 5.04 7.85
C ASP A 148 0.75 5.68 7.57
N ASN A 149 0.77 6.88 7.01
CA ASN A 149 -0.38 7.58 6.46
C ASN A 149 -1.56 7.77 7.44
N ASP A 150 -1.35 7.61 8.77
CA ASP A 150 -2.41 7.86 9.75
C ASP A 150 -2.44 9.34 10.17
N ILE A 151 -3.16 10.13 9.38
CA ILE A 151 -3.25 11.59 9.54
C ILE A 151 -3.89 11.98 10.88
N TYR A 152 -4.90 11.24 11.35
CA TYR A 152 -5.65 11.61 12.54
C TYR A 152 -4.98 11.14 13.83
N ASN A 153 -4.67 9.85 13.93
CA ASN A 153 -4.07 9.30 15.15
C ASN A 153 -2.58 9.68 15.30
N GLY A 154 -1.89 9.95 14.18
CA GLY A 154 -0.49 10.36 14.17
C GLY A 154 -0.24 11.85 14.39
N PHE A 155 -1.29 12.71 14.30
CA PHE A 155 -1.14 14.16 14.14
C PHE A 155 -0.37 14.86 15.26
N TYR A 156 -0.53 14.43 16.50
CA TYR A 156 0.13 15.02 17.67
C TYR A 156 1.14 14.09 18.33
N LEU A 157 1.44 12.93 17.75
CA LEU A 157 2.33 11.96 18.41
C LEU A 157 3.79 12.42 18.44
N LYS A 158 4.23 13.26 17.50
CA LYS A 158 5.58 13.85 17.56
C LYS A 158 5.78 14.62 18.86
N GLU A 159 4.87 15.53 19.16
CA GLU A 159 4.93 16.38 20.36
C GLU A 159 4.66 15.58 21.65
N LEU A 160 3.83 14.57 21.58
CA LEU A 160 3.43 13.78 22.75
C LEU A 160 4.44 12.70 23.14
N LEU A 161 5.15 12.12 22.17
CA LEU A 161 6.12 11.04 22.42
C LEU A 161 7.56 11.54 22.41
N SER A 162 7.85 12.67 21.75
CA SER A 162 9.19 13.25 21.59
C SER A 162 10.19 12.23 21.04
N PRO A 163 9.92 11.61 19.86
CA PRO A 163 10.84 10.65 19.25
C PRO A 163 12.15 11.32 18.84
N SER A 164 13.23 10.54 18.69
CA SER A 164 14.50 11.02 18.13
C SER A 164 14.36 11.36 16.65
N LEU A 165 13.42 10.72 15.94
CA LEU A 165 13.07 11.02 14.56
C LEU A 165 11.59 10.70 14.30
N TYR A 166 10.85 11.63 13.70
CA TYR A 166 9.48 11.42 13.25
C TYR A 166 9.40 11.36 11.73
N ILE A 167 9.02 10.19 11.22
CA ILE A 167 8.88 9.91 9.79
C ILE A 167 7.40 9.83 9.43
N TYR A 168 6.97 10.59 8.41
CA TYR A 168 5.65 10.44 7.80
C TYR A 168 5.78 9.70 6.47
N TYR A 169 5.11 8.55 6.34
CA TYR A 169 5.05 7.76 5.10
C TYR A 169 3.76 8.07 4.35
N CYS A 170 3.83 8.91 3.33
CA CYS A 170 2.72 9.28 2.45
C CYS A 170 2.66 8.31 1.26
N ARG A 171 1.65 7.45 1.22
CA ARG A 171 1.51 6.40 0.19
C ARG A 171 0.14 6.30 -0.48
N ASP A 172 -0.88 6.90 0.10
CA ASP A 172 -2.25 6.92 -0.39
C ASP A 172 -2.83 8.33 -0.30
N TYR A 173 -3.62 8.73 -1.30
CA TYR A 173 -4.28 10.03 -1.31
C TYR A 173 -5.61 9.96 -0.56
N LEU A 174 -5.56 9.97 0.78
CA LEU A 174 -6.75 9.87 1.63
C LEU A 174 -7.74 11.02 1.40
N ARG A 175 -7.26 12.19 1.01
CA ARG A 175 -8.08 13.36 0.69
C ARG A 175 -9.03 13.15 -0.51
N GLY A 176 -8.80 12.11 -1.31
CA GLY A 176 -9.70 11.69 -2.40
C GLY A 176 -11.00 11.05 -1.91
N TYR A 177 -11.05 10.60 -0.67
CA TYR A 177 -12.25 9.99 -0.08
C TYR A 177 -13.03 10.99 0.75
N ASP A 178 -14.35 11.10 0.56
CA ASP A 178 -15.22 12.03 1.27
C ASP A 178 -15.10 11.95 2.78
N TYR A 179 -14.94 10.74 3.30
CA TYR A 179 -14.72 10.49 4.73
C TYR A 179 -13.51 11.27 5.28
N TRP A 180 -12.40 11.28 4.55
CA TRP A 180 -11.15 11.90 4.99
C TRP A 180 -11.06 13.37 4.60
N LYS A 181 -11.56 13.73 3.42
CA LYS A 181 -11.39 15.04 2.79
C LYS A 181 -11.68 16.21 3.72
N LYS A 182 -12.75 16.13 4.50
CA LYS A 182 -13.26 17.22 5.33
C LYS A 182 -12.20 17.86 6.24
N HIS A 183 -11.34 17.07 6.85
CA HIS A 183 -10.33 17.56 7.77
C HIS A 183 -8.91 17.35 7.24
N CYS A 184 -8.66 16.31 6.43
CA CYS A 184 -7.34 16.02 5.88
C CYS A 184 -6.82 17.12 4.96
N ASP A 185 -7.69 17.91 4.29
CA ASP A 185 -7.28 19.06 3.46
C ASP A 185 -6.44 20.08 4.25
N VAL A 186 -6.66 20.16 5.56
CA VAL A 186 -5.89 21.01 6.47
C VAL A 186 -4.83 20.24 7.24
N LEU A 187 -5.18 19.06 7.75
CA LEU A 187 -4.30 18.33 8.66
C LEU A 187 -3.11 17.68 7.96
N GLU A 188 -3.27 17.15 6.75
CA GLU A 188 -2.16 16.46 6.09
C GLU A 188 -1.01 17.42 5.72
N PRO A 189 -1.24 18.60 5.11
CA PRO A 189 -0.16 19.57 4.91
C PRO A 189 0.56 19.97 6.21
N GLU A 190 -0.19 20.17 7.31
CA GLU A 190 0.41 20.50 8.61
C GLU A 190 1.20 19.31 9.17
N LEU A 191 0.75 18.07 8.97
CA LEU A 191 1.45 16.86 9.40
C LEU A 191 2.77 16.68 8.64
N ILE A 192 2.74 16.90 7.30
CA ILE A 192 3.91 16.89 6.44
C ILE A 192 4.95 17.92 6.92
N GLN A 193 4.51 19.14 7.23
CA GLN A 193 5.41 20.19 7.77
C GLN A 193 6.02 19.84 9.12
N LYS A 194 5.31 19.12 9.97
CA LYS A 194 5.78 18.70 11.29
C LYS A 194 6.77 17.55 11.24
N ALA A 195 6.70 16.68 10.22
CA ALA A 195 7.59 15.54 10.12
C ALA A 195 9.05 16.01 9.98
N ASP A 196 9.98 15.30 10.63
CA ASP A 196 11.40 15.52 10.42
C ASP A 196 11.77 15.06 9.01
N VAL A 197 11.16 13.96 8.58
CA VAL A 197 11.35 13.35 7.26
C VAL A 197 10.00 12.87 6.72
N VAL A 198 9.79 13.06 5.44
CA VAL A 198 8.68 12.45 4.70
C VAL A 198 9.22 11.45 3.70
N VAL A 199 8.68 10.24 3.70
CA VAL A 199 9.00 9.23 2.70
C VAL A 199 7.74 8.85 1.92
N THR A 200 7.92 8.45 0.64
CA THR A 200 6.78 8.18 -0.24
C THR A 200 7.05 6.97 -1.13
N ASN A 201 5.99 6.32 -1.58
CA ASN A 201 6.08 5.19 -2.51
C ASN A 201 5.95 5.59 -3.99
N SER A 202 5.73 6.87 -4.29
CA SER A 202 5.69 7.36 -5.66
C SER A 202 6.32 8.76 -5.78
N GLU A 203 6.91 9.08 -6.93
CA GLU A 203 7.45 10.40 -7.24
C GLU A 203 6.37 11.49 -7.19
N PHE A 204 5.13 11.14 -7.54
CA PHE A 204 3.99 12.05 -7.43
C PHE A 204 3.78 12.52 -6.00
N TYR A 205 3.79 11.61 -5.03
CA TYR A 205 3.65 11.97 -3.62
C TYR A 205 4.89 12.69 -3.08
N ALA A 206 6.10 12.33 -3.54
CA ALA A 206 7.31 13.06 -3.17
C ALA A 206 7.23 14.52 -3.63
N SER A 207 6.82 14.76 -4.87
CA SER A 207 6.60 16.11 -5.40
C SER A 207 5.49 16.87 -4.68
N TYR A 208 4.42 16.20 -4.26
CA TYR A 208 3.36 16.80 -3.45
C TYR A 208 3.87 17.19 -2.06
N CYS A 209 4.53 16.27 -1.37
CA CYS A 209 5.02 16.50 -0.02
C CYS A 209 6.13 17.55 0.04
N SER A 210 6.99 17.63 -0.99
CA SER A 210 8.08 18.62 -1.05
C SER A 210 7.62 20.08 -1.08
N GLN A 211 6.34 20.33 -1.40
CA GLN A 211 5.72 21.66 -1.29
C GLN A 211 5.56 22.12 0.16
N TYR A 212 5.55 21.20 1.11
CA TYR A 212 5.34 21.45 2.53
C TYR A 212 6.55 21.11 3.39
N ASN A 213 7.38 20.13 2.96
CA ASN A 213 8.58 19.69 3.66
C ASN A 213 9.67 19.35 2.63
N VAL A 214 10.79 20.06 2.68
CA VAL A 214 11.91 19.87 1.74
C VAL A 214 12.59 18.50 1.90
N ASP A 215 12.48 17.89 3.09
CA ASP A 215 12.98 16.56 3.39
C ASP A 215 11.96 15.47 3.04
N SER A 216 11.48 15.54 1.80
CA SER A 216 10.54 14.57 1.22
C SER A 216 11.22 13.71 0.17
N TYR A 217 11.25 12.39 0.40
CA TYR A 217 12.01 11.44 -0.41
C TYR A 217 11.13 10.34 -1.01
N TYR A 218 11.37 10.03 -2.27
CA TYR A 218 10.86 8.82 -2.89
C TYR A 218 11.74 7.63 -2.49
N ILE A 219 11.16 6.65 -1.80
CA ILE A 219 11.86 5.43 -1.39
C ILE A 219 11.47 4.20 -2.23
N GLY A 220 10.54 4.38 -3.17
CA GLY A 220 10.02 3.28 -3.97
C GLY A 220 8.99 2.41 -3.23
N GLN A 221 8.65 1.32 -3.86
CA GLN A 221 7.78 0.28 -3.32
C GLN A 221 8.34 -1.09 -3.71
N GLY A 222 8.35 -2.03 -2.77
CA GLY A 222 8.94 -3.33 -3.02
C GLY A 222 7.98 -4.33 -3.65
N CYS A 223 8.42 -5.00 -4.71
CA CYS A 223 7.81 -6.23 -5.19
C CYS A 223 8.46 -7.45 -4.53
N ASN A 224 7.67 -8.48 -4.23
CA ASN A 224 8.20 -9.75 -3.70
C ASN A 224 8.55 -10.71 -4.86
N THR A 225 9.70 -10.48 -5.48
CA THR A 225 10.19 -11.28 -6.61
C THR A 225 10.54 -12.73 -6.24
N LYS A 226 10.54 -13.09 -4.95
CA LYS A 226 10.67 -14.49 -4.51
C LYS A 226 9.36 -15.25 -4.62
N ILE A 227 8.23 -14.54 -4.57
CA ILE A 227 6.89 -15.12 -4.78
C ILE A 227 6.54 -15.03 -6.27
N PHE A 228 6.71 -13.85 -6.86
CA PHE A 228 6.42 -13.60 -8.27
C PHE A 228 7.69 -13.81 -9.10
N ASP A 229 7.92 -15.05 -9.53
CA ASP A 229 9.09 -15.44 -10.34
C ASP A 229 8.64 -16.08 -11.66
N GLY A 230 8.68 -15.30 -12.72
CA GLY A 230 8.32 -15.76 -14.07
C GLY A 230 9.29 -16.77 -14.71
N ASN A 231 10.30 -17.27 -13.98
CA ASN A 231 11.19 -18.34 -14.42
C ASN A 231 10.78 -19.71 -13.88
N ILE A 232 9.77 -19.75 -13.00
CA ILE A 232 9.24 -20.99 -12.41
C ILE A 232 8.03 -21.44 -13.25
N GLU A 233 7.88 -22.73 -13.46
CA GLU A 233 6.66 -23.32 -14.00
C GLU A 233 5.59 -23.41 -12.91
N TYR A 234 4.37 -23.01 -13.25
CA TYR A 234 3.22 -23.04 -12.38
C TYR A 234 2.14 -23.96 -12.95
N ASP A 235 1.58 -24.80 -12.08
CA ASP A 235 0.40 -25.58 -12.43
C ASP A 235 -0.81 -24.65 -12.68
N MET A 236 -1.63 -25.03 -13.65
CA MET A 236 -2.88 -24.33 -13.95
C MET A 236 -3.83 -24.41 -12.75
N PRO A 237 -4.31 -23.28 -12.18
CA PRO A 237 -5.30 -23.29 -11.12
C PRO A 237 -6.55 -24.07 -11.52
N GLU A 238 -7.13 -24.83 -10.58
CA GLU A 238 -8.25 -25.72 -10.85
C GLU A 238 -9.47 -24.99 -11.41
N ASP A 239 -9.78 -23.83 -10.86
CA ASP A 239 -10.89 -22.98 -11.28
C ASP A 239 -10.66 -22.22 -12.59
N MET A 240 -9.46 -22.32 -13.17
CA MET A 240 -9.14 -21.81 -14.49
C MET A 240 -9.11 -22.87 -15.60
N ARG A 241 -9.14 -24.17 -15.26
CA ARG A 241 -8.98 -25.27 -16.25
C ARG A 241 -10.02 -25.26 -17.36
N ASN A 242 -11.22 -24.74 -17.10
CA ASN A 242 -12.31 -24.67 -18.04
C ASN A 242 -12.44 -23.30 -18.74
N ILE A 243 -11.51 -22.39 -18.49
CA ILE A 243 -11.47 -21.05 -19.11
C ILE A 243 -10.55 -21.14 -20.34
N SER A 244 -11.11 -20.95 -21.52
CA SER A 244 -10.35 -21.02 -22.76
C SER A 244 -9.51 -19.76 -23.01
N TYR A 245 -8.42 -19.91 -23.72
CA TYR A 245 -7.56 -18.80 -24.17
C TYR A 245 -8.21 -18.04 -25.36
N PRO A 246 -7.89 -16.74 -25.55
CA PRO A 246 -6.98 -15.95 -24.72
C PRO A 246 -7.63 -15.48 -23.42
N VAL A 247 -6.81 -15.33 -22.36
CA VAL A 247 -7.21 -14.88 -21.04
C VAL A 247 -6.62 -13.50 -20.72
N LEU A 248 -7.50 -12.55 -20.45
CA LEU A 248 -7.15 -11.20 -19.98
C LEU A 248 -7.37 -11.13 -18.47
N GLY A 249 -6.29 -11.01 -17.70
CA GLY A 249 -6.36 -11.17 -16.25
C GLY A 249 -6.13 -9.90 -15.44
N TYR A 250 -6.86 -9.79 -14.34
CA TYR A 250 -6.67 -8.78 -13.30
C TYR A 250 -6.53 -9.44 -11.94
N THR A 251 -5.55 -9.00 -11.15
CA THR A 251 -5.42 -9.38 -9.73
C THR A 251 -5.53 -8.16 -8.83
N GLY A 252 -6.30 -8.27 -7.74
CA GLY A 252 -6.46 -7.22 -6.75
C GLY A 252 -7.90 -7.03 -6.30
N ALA A 253 -8.12 -6.17 -5.31
CA ALA A 253 -9.48 -5.86 -4.86
C ALA A 253 -10.33 -5.29 -6.00
N LEU A 254 -11.56 -5.79 -6.12
CA LEU A 254 -12.56 -5.31 -7.06
C LEU A 254 -13.33 -4.19 -6.35
N ASP A 255 -12.97 -2.95 -6.73
CA ASP A 255 -13.43 -1.70 -6.10
C ASP A 255 -13.92 -0.75 -7.19
N ALA A 256 -15.20 -0.41 -7.20
CA ALA A 256 -15.80 0.47 -8.19
C ALA A 256 -15.29 1.91 -8.16
N ASP A 257 -14.60 2.33 -7.07
CA ASP A 257 -13.97 3.66 -7.00
C ASP A 257 -12.60 3.69 -7.71
N ARG A 258 -12.04 2.52 -8.02
CA ARG A 258 -10.69 2.36 -8.62
C ARG A 258 -10.69 1.64 -9.96
N LEU A 259 -11.58 0.67 -10.16
CA LEU A 259 -11.63 -0.19 -11.34
C LEU A 259 -12.70 0.28 -12.32
N ASP A 260 -12.31 0.62 -13.55
CA ASP A 260 -13.23 1.09 -14.59
C ASP A 260 -13.99 -0.08 -15.22
N GLU A 261 -15.18 -0.33 -14.72
CA GLU A 261 -16.09 -1.37 -15.22
C GLU A 261 -16.47 -1.17 -16.69
N ASN A 262 -16.52 0.09 -17.17
CA ASN A 262 -16.87 0.37 -18.58
C ASN A 262 -15.76 -0.07 -19.53
N ILE A 263 -14.49 0.05 -19.13
CA ILE A 263 -13.36 -0.48 -19.91
C ILE A 263 -13.47 -2.00 -19.97
N ILE A 264 -13.73 -2.67 -18.86
CA ILE A 264 -13.88 -4.14 -18.80
C ILE A 264 -15.05 -4.58 -19.67
N ALA A 265 -16.20 -3.92 -19.61
CA ALA A 265 -17.37 -4.20 -20.44
C ALA A 265 -17.08 -3.98 -21.94
N ALA A 266 -16.33 -2.94 -22.30
CA ALA A 266 -15.93 -2.68 -23.69
C ALA A 266 -15.00 -3.78 -24.22
N ILE A 267 -14.07 -4.27 -23.40
CA ILE A 267 -13.21 -5.41 -23.71
C ILE A 267 -14.08 -6.67 -23.92
N ALA A 268 -14.96 -6.97 -22.96
CA ALA A 268 -15.84 -8.15 -23.02
C ALA A 268 -16.74 -8.17 -24.26
N THR A 269 -17.21 -7.00 -24.67
CA THR A 269 -18.06 -6.84 -25.86
C THR A 269 -17.27 -7.00 -27.14
N LYS A 270 -16.06 -6.42 -27.23
CA LYS A 270 -15.25 -6.47 -28.46
C LYS A 270 -14.60 -7.84 -28.66
N TYR A 271 -14.11 -8.43 -27.61
CA TYR A 271 -13.37 -9.71 -27.66
C TYR A 271 -14.21 -10.85 -27.07
N ILE A 272 -15.31 -11.19 -27.74
CA ILE A 272 -16.28 -12.20 -27.30
C ILE A 272 -15.69 -13.61 -27.13
N THR A 273 -14.56 -13.90 -27.82
CA THR A 273 -13.84 -15.17 -27.71
C THR A 273 -12.75 -15.16 -26.65
N ALA A 274 -12.41 -14.00 -26.11
CA ALA A 274 -11.46 -13.88 -25.02
C ALA A 274 -12.21 -13.91 -23.68
N ASN A 275 -11.56 -14.48 -22.67
CA ASN A 275 -12.07 -14.51 -21.32
C ASN A 275 -11.39 -13.46 -20.44
N ILE A 276 -12.18 -12.72 -19.68
CA ILE A 276 -11.69 -11.76 -18.70
C ILE A 276 -11.77 -12.40 -17.32
N VAL A 277 -10.65 -12.53 -16.65
CA VAL A 277 -10.56 -13.18 -15.33
C VAL A 277 -10.20 -12.15 -14.27
N LEU A 278 -11.09 -11.99 -13.29
CA LEU A 278 -10.95 -11.06 -12.17
C LEU A 278 -10.68 -11.86 -10.88
N VAL A 279 -9.48 -11.73 -10.33
CA VAL A 279 -9.02 -12.44 -9.15
C VAL A 279 -8.84 -11.47 -7.99
N GLY A 280 -9.67 -11.57 -6.96
CA GLY A 280 -9.58 -10.76 -5.77
C GLY A 280 -10.89 -10.63 -5.00
N PRO A 281 -10.85 -10.04 -3.80
CA PRO A 281 -12.06 -9.78 -3.03
C PRO A 281 -12.92 -8.70 -3.70
N GLU A 282 -14.21 -8.91 -3.71
CA GLU A 282 -15.19 -7.90 -4.13
C GLU A 282 -15.52 -6.99 -2.94
N LEU A 283 -15.39 -5.68 -3.11
CA LEU A 283 -15.83 -4.72 -2.12
C LEU A 283 -17.32 -4.44 -2.28
N ALA A 284 -17.96 -3.95 -1.22
CA ALA A 284 -19.41 -3.73 -1.18
C ALA A 284 -19.95 -2.89 -2.35
N ASN A 285 -19.16 -1.91 -2.85
CA ASN A 285 -19.50 -1.09 -4.01
C ASN A 285 -19.38 -1.81 -5.37
N PHE A 286 -18.81 -3.04 -5.38
CA PHE A 286 -18.61 -3.85 -6.59
C PHE A 286 -19.50 -5.12 -6.63
N GLU A 287 -20.09 -5.53 -5.52
CA GLU A 287 -20.89 -6.78 -5.42
C GLU A 287 -22.01 -6.86 -6.45
N ASN A 288 -22.64 -5.73 -6.78
CA ASN A 288 -23.73 -5.64 -7.75
C ASN A 288 -23.28 -5.15 -9.14
N THR A 289 -22.04 -5.41 -9.52
CA THR A 289 -21.51 -5.00 -10.82
C THR A 289 -22.33 -5.52 -11.99
N PHE A 290 -22.56 -4.65 -12.97
CA PHE A 290 -23.23 -5.04 -14.22
C PHE A 290 -22.37 -5.97 -15.11
N LEU A 291 -21.08 -6.12 -14.79
CA LEU A 291 -20.17 -7.02 -15.52
C LEU A 291 -20.61 -8.49 -15.44
N ARG A 292 -21.44 -8.88 -14.45
CA ARG A 292 -22.00 -10.22 -14.35
C ARG A 292 -22.93 -10.62 -15.50
N LYS A 293 -23.33 -9.65 -16.35
CA LYS A 293 -24.13 -9.91 -17.56
C LYS A 293 -23.31 -10.49 -18.72
N PHE A 294 -21.98 -10.37 -18.65
CA PHE A 294 -21.09 -10.85 -19.68
C PHE A 294 -20.65 -12.29 -19.38
N GLY A 295 -20.98 -13.23 -20.29
CA GLY A 295 -20.65 -14.64 -20.11
C GLY A 295 -19.16 -14.97 -20.19
N ASN A 296 -18.34 -14.04 -20.70
CA ASN A 296 -16.89 -14.14 -20.80
C ASN A 296 -16.15 -13.33 -19.71
N VAL A 297 -16.84 -12.90 -18.64
CA VAL A 297 -16.23 -12.28 -17.46
C VAL A 297 -16.37 -13.23 -16.27
N HIS A 298 -15.23 -13.64 -15.70
CA HIS A 298 -15.14 -14.63 -14.64
C HIS A 298 -14.63 -13.99 -13.35
N PHE A 299 -15.33 -14.24 -12.24
CA PHE A 299 -15.00 -13.73 -10.90
C PHE A 299 -14.51 -14.91 -10.05
N LEU A 300 -13.22 -14.98 -9.78
CA LEU A 300 -12.63 -16.12 -9.07
C LEU A 300 -12.46 -15.89 -7.56
N GLY A 301 -12.87 -14.72 -7.08
CA GLY A 301 -12.80 -14.37 -5.67
C GLY A 301 -11.38 -14.22 -5.13
N ARG A 302 -11.28 -14.10 -3.81
CA ARG A 302 -10.01 -13.90 -3.11
C ARG A 302 -9.14 -15.16 -3.16
N LYS A 303 -7.84 -14.97 -3.45
CA LYS A 303 -6.81 -16.02 -3.40
C LYS A 303 -5.71 -15.64 -2.42
N ALA A 304 -4.98 -16.63 -1.89
CA ALA A 304 -3.82 -16.35 -1.06
C ALA A 304 -2.67 -15.81 -1.93
N LEU A 305 -1.82 -14.95 -1.34
CA LEU A 305 -0.72 -14.30 -2.06
C LEU A 305 0.17 -15.29 -2.81
N LYS A 306 0.46 -16.44 -2.21
CA LYS A 306 1.28 -17.52 -2.80
C LYS A 306 0.65 -18.22 -4.01
N GLU A 307 -0.66 -18.08 -4.21
CA GLU A 307 -1.39 -18.67 -5.34
C GLU A 307 -1.41 -17.73 -6.56
N LEU A 308 -1.31 -16.42 -6.33
CA LEU A 308 -1.44 -15.39 -7.38
C LEU A 308 -0.47 -15.60 -8.57
N PRO A 309 0.79 -16.03 -8.38
CA PRO A 309 1.68 -16.29 -9.51
C PRO A 309 1.13 -17.31 -10.51
N ALA A 310 0.47 -18.37 -10.06
CA ALA A 310 -0.13 -19.37 -10.95
C ALA A 310 -1.27 -18.77 -11.78
N TYR A 311 -2.10 -17.91 -11.20
CA TYR A 311 -3.14 -17.17 -11.93
C TYR A 311 -2.54 -16.22 -12.95
N ILE A 312 -1.55 -15.40 -12.54
CA ILE A 312 -0.87 -14.47 -13.46
C ILE A 312 -0.16 -15.22 -14.58
N ASN A 313 0.44 -16.38 -14.28
CA ASN A 313 1.08 -17.22 -15.29
C ASN A 313 0.08 -17.71 -16.34
N ALA A 314 -1.16 -17.98 -15.96
CA ALA A 314 -2.23 -18.41 -16.85
C ALA A 314 -2.84 -17.26 -17.71
N PHE A 315 -2.52 -16.00 -17.45
CA PHE A 315 -2.99 -14.87 -18.26
C PHE A 315 -2.13 -14.68 -19.49
N ASP A 316 -2.75 -14.41 -20.64
CA ASP A 316 -2.05 -13.98 -21.86
C ASP A 316 -1.68 -12.49 -21.78
N VAL A 317 -2.57 -11.67 -21.25
CA VAL A 317 -2.36 -10.24 -21.02
C VAL A 317 -2.89 -9.87 -19.64
N CYS A 318 -2.10 -9.17 -18.86
CA CYS A 318 -2.57 -8.57 -17.63
C CYS A 318 -3.19 -7.20 -17.88
N ILE A 319 -4.29 -6.88 -17.22
CA ILE A 319 -4.98 -5.60 -17.39
C ILE A 319 -5.05 -4.83 -16.05
N ASN A 320 -4.91 -3.50 -16.14
CA ASN A 320 -5.15 -2.61 -15.00
C ASN A 320 -5.98 -1.38 -15.44
N PRO A 321 -7.29 -1.57 -15.69
CA PRO A 321 -8.19 -0.51 -16.12
C PRO A 321 -8.63 0.32 -14.92
N GLN A 322 -7.83 1.33 -14.56
CA GLN A 322 -8.13 2.22 -13.45
C GLN A 322 -8.98 3.41 -13.89
N ILE A 323 -9.91 3.83 -13.02
CA ILE A 323 -10.59 5.12 -13.13
C ILE A 323 -9.55 6.22 -12.90
N LYS A 324 -9.55 7.27 -13.73
CA LYS A 324 -8.75 8.47 -13.52
C LYS A 324 -9.47 9.41 -12.56
N ASN A 325 -9.08 9.39 -11.30
CA ASN A 325 -9.59 10.29 -10.27
C ASN A 325 -8.46 10.69 -9.31
N GLU A 326 -8.75 11.51 -8.33
CA GLU A 326 -7.75 11.96 -7.34
C GLU A 326 -7.15 10.80 -6.53
N ILE A 327 -7.91 9.72 -6.30
CA ILE A 327 -7.44 8.55 -5.53
C ILE A 327 -6.38 7.76 -6.30
N THR A 328 -6.58 7.62 -7.63
CA THR A 328 -5.71 6.78 -8.46
C THR A 328 -4.55 7.53 -9.09
N LYS A 329 -4.57 8.88 -9.08
CA LYS A 329 -3.61 9.73 -9.76
C LYS A 329 -2.16 9.46 -9.36
N GLY A 330 -1.88 9.38 -8.07
CA GLY A 330 -0.54 9.12 -7.52
C GLY A 330 -0.36 7.72 -6.94
N ASN A 331 -1.39 6.87 -6.99
CA ASN A 331 -1.33 5.54 -6.40
C ASN A 331 -0.41 4.62 -7.19
N TYR A 332 0.64 4.13 -6.53
CA TYR A 332 1.55 3.13 -7.09
C TYR A 332 0.85 1.76 -7.14
N PRO A 333 0.60 1.20 -8.33
CA PRO A 333 -0.10 -0.06 -8.46
C PRO A 333 0.88 -1.25 -8.39
N LEU A 334 1.17 -1.76 -7.19
CA LEU A 334 2.11 -2.87 -6.95
C LEU A 334 1.92 -4.07 -7.88
N LYS A 335 0.67 -4.36 -8.25
CA LYS A 335 0.35 -5.45 -9.19
C LYS A 335 1.07 -5.34 -10.55
N ILE A 336 1.46 -4.13 -10.97
CA ILE A 336 2.20 -3.94 -12.21
C ILE A 336 3.59 -4.57 -12.09
N ASP A 337 4.30 -4.34 -10.98
CA ASP A 337 5.58 -5.02 -10.73
C ASP A 337 5.41 -6.55 -10.67
N GLU A 338 4.31 -7.02 -10.03
CA GLU A 338 3.99 -8.45 -9.97
C GLU A 338 3.80 -9.04 -11.38
N TYR A 339 3.06 -8.35 -12.25
CA TYR A 339 2.87 -8.76 -13.65
C TYR A 339 4.16 -8.73 -14.45
N LEU A 340 4.97 -7.68 -14.27
CA LEU A 340 6.25 -7.55 -14.97
C LEU A 340 7.28 -8.57 -14.44
N ALA A 341 7.29 -8.90 -13.15
CA ALA A 341 8.11 -9.96 -12.58
C ALA A 341 7.78 -11.34 -13.18
N MET A 342 6.52 -11.54 -13.57
CA MET A 342 6.06 -12.73 -14.29
C MET A 342 6.29 -12.64 -15.82
N GLY A 343 6.91 -11.55 -16.31
CA GLY A 343 7.20 -11.32 -17.72
C GLY A 343 5.98 -11.03 -18.60
N LYS A 344 4.81 -10.73 -18.02
CA LYS A 344 3.56 -10.60 -18.74
C LYS A 344 3.40 -9.27 -19.48
N PRO A 345 2.81 -9.26 -20.69
CA PRO A 345 2.32 -8.04 -21.31
C PRO A 345 1.24 -7.40 -20.43
N VAL A 346 1.33 -6.08 -20.25
CA VAL A 346 0.40 -5.33 -19.39
C VAL A 346 -0.26 -4.21 -20.18
N VAL A 347 -1.59 -4.12 -20.12
CA VAL A 347 -2.35 -2.95 -20.61
C VAL A 347 -2.95 -2.24 -19.40
N ALA A 348 -2.66 -0.95 -19.27
CA ALA A 348 -3.09 -0.19 -18.09
C ALA A 348 -3.55 1.23 -18.46
N THR A 349 -4.39 1.82 -17.61
CA THR A 349 -4.74 3.23 -17.70
C THR A 349 -3.52 4.08 -17.35
N ARG A 350 -3.21 5.09 -18.16
CA ARG A 350 -2.13 6.06 -17.89
C ARG A 350 -2.51 6.97 -16.74
N THR A 351 -1.84 6.80 -15.61
CA THR A 351 -1.83 7.74 -14.47
C THR A 351 -0.43 8.32 -14.27
N GLU A 352 -0.26 9.30 -13.40
CA GLU A 352 1.07 9.87 -13.13
C GLU A 352 2.02 8.78 -12.58
N ALA A 353 1.54 7.94 -11.65
CA ALA A 353 2.34 6.86 -11.09
C ALA A 353 2.68 5.75 -12.11
N MET A 354 1.92 5.63 -13.20
CA MET A 354 2.18 4.64 -14.25
C MET A 354 3.27 5.06 -15.23
N ARG A 355 3.74 6.31 -15.26
CA ARG A 355 4.73 6.79 -16.23
C ARG A 355 6.05 6.03 -16.16
N MET A 356 6.48 5.64 -14.98
CA MET A 356 7.72 4.87 -14.80
C MET A 356 7.66 3.47 -15.46
N PHE A 357 6.46 2.92 -15.64
CA PHE A 357 6.26 1.63 -16.31
C PHE A 357 6.09 1.72 -17.81
N GLU A 358 6.07 2.92 -18.40
CA GLU A 358 5.76 3.14 -19.83
C GLU A 358 6.63 2.33 -20.79
N PRO A 359 7.94 2.14 -20.56
CA PRO A 359 8.76 1.32 -21.47
C PRO A 359 8.38 -0.16 -21.52
N TYR A 360 7.70 -0.66 -20.48
CA TYR A 360 7.42 -2.08 -20.27
C TYR A 360 5.93 -2.43 -20.34
N THR A 361 5.06 -1.41 -20.47
CA THR A 361 3.61 -1.56 -20.45
C THR A 361 2.95 -0.77 -21.57
N TYR A 362 1.76 -1.18 -21.96
CA TYR A 362 0.90 -0.46 -22.90
C TYR A 362 -0.01 0.50 -22.13
N LEU A 363 0.29 1.78 -22.12
CA LEU A 363 -0.47 2.79 -21.36
C LEU A 363 -1.52 3.47 -22.24
N SER A 364 -2.75 3.51 -21.73
CA SER A 364 -3.90 4.06 -22.42
C SER A 364 -4.39 5.37 -21.78
N ASP A 365 -4.72 6.34 -22.63
CA ASP A 365 -5.29 7.62 -22.24
C ASP A 365 -6.82 7.64 -22.31
N SER A 366 -7.45 6.66 -22.97
CA SER A 366 -8.92 6.59 -23.13
C SER A 366 -9.41 5.13 -23.16
N PRO A 367 -10.70 4.87 -22.84
CA PRO A 367 -11.28 3.54 -22.93
C PRO A 367 -11.15 2.88 -24.30
N SER A 368 -11.33 3.62 -25.37
CA SER A 368 -11.20 3.10 -26.75
C SER A 368 -9.77 2.72 -27.09
N ALA A 369 -8.79 3.55 -26.68
CA ALA A 369 -7.37 3.23 -26.85
C ALA A 369 -6.99 2.00 -26.02
N PHE A 370 -7.52 1.85 -24.79
CA PHE A 370 -7.28 0.69 -23.96
C PHE A 370 -7.67 -0.61 -24.67
N VAL A 371 -8.89 -0.63 -25.22
CA VAL A 371 -9.39 -1.80 -25.97
C VAL A 371 -8.51 -2.12 -27.20
N SER A 372 -8.00 -1.10 -27.89
CA SER A 372 -7.11 -1.31 -29.06
C SER A 372 -5.73 -1.85 -28.66
N LEU A 373 -5.21 -1.46 -27.50
CA LEU A 373 -3.93 -1.94 -26.98
C LEU A 373 -3.97 -3.42 -26.55
N ILE A 374 -5.13 -3.98 -26.23
CA ILE A 374 -5.30 -5.41 -25.94
C ILE A 374 -4.86 -6.25 -27.16
N GLU A 375 -5.27 -5.87 -28.38
CA GLU A 375 -4.88 -6.58 -29.61
C GLU A 375 -3.36 -6.58 -29.80
N LYS A 376 -2.73 -5.42 -29.55
CA LYS A 376 -1.28 -5.27 -29.63
C LYS A 376 -0.55 -6.14 -28.60
N ALA A 377 -1.06 -6.17 -27.37
CA ALA A 377 -0.50 -6.98 -26.29
C ALA A 377 -0.68 -8.50 -26.56
N LEU A 378 -1.82 -8.92 -27.11
CA LEU A 378 -2.08 -10.32 -27.49
C LEU A 378 -1.19 -10.78 -28.67
N ALA A 379 -0.81 -9.86 -29.56
CA ALA A 379 0.06 -10.16 -30.70
C ALA A 379 1.55 -10.17 -30.32
N GLU A 380 1.92 -9.71 -29.15
CA GLU A 380 3.31 -9.65 -28.70
C GLU A 380 3.94 -11.05 -28.59
N ARG A 381 5.13 -11.20 -29.17
CA ARG A 381 5.94 -12.41 -29.09
C ARG A 381 7.41 -12.01 -28.98
N SER A 382 7.81 -11.58 -27.75
CA SER A 382 9.14 -11.05 -27.51
C SER A 382 9.72 -11.55 -26.19
N ASP A 383 10.58 -12.55 -26.25
CA ASP A 383 11.31 -13.04 -25.08
C ASP A 383 12.25 -11.96 -24.51
N THR A 384 12.80 -11.10 -25.37
CA THR A 384 13.62 -9.97 -24.95
C THR A 384 12.83 -9.03 -24.05
N LEU A 385 11.63 -8.60 -24.48
CA LEU A 385 10.79 -7.70 -23.69
C LEU A 385 10.29 -8.37 -22.40
N ASN A 386 9.99 -9.68 -22.44
CA ASN A 386 9.64 -10.43 -21.24
C ASN A 386 10.78 -10.42 -20.21
N ASN A 387 12.02 -10.59 -20.65
CA ASN A 387 13.20 -10.55 -19.78
C ASN A 387 13.49 -9.13 -19.26
N GLU A 388 13.31 -8.11 -20.10
CA GLU A 388 13.42 -6.70 -19.68
C GLU A 388 12.38 -6.35 -18.61
N ARG A 389 11.13 -6.82 -18.71
CA ARG A 389 10.08 -6.68 -17.71
C ARG A 389 10.49 -7.30 -16.37
N LYS A 390 10.99 -8.54 -16.41
CA LYS A 390 11.47 -9.24 -15.20
C LYS A 390 12.64 -8.48 -14.55
N ALA A 391 13.59 -8.00 -15.37
CA ALA A 391 14.73 -7.23 -14.87
C ALA A 391 14.28 -5.91 -14.23
N PHE A 392 13.34 -5.22 -14.88
CA PHE A 392 12.77 -3.98 -14.34
C PHE A 392 12.06 -4.20 -13.00
N ALA A 393 11.16 -5.19 -12.91
CA ALA A 393 10.52 -5.55 -11.63
C ALA A 393 11.54 -5.97 -10.57
N GLY A 394 12.60 -6.68 -10.97
CA GLY A 394 13.75 -7.03 -10.10
C GLY A 394 14.52 -5.82 -9.58
N SER A 395 14.35 -4.66 -10.20
CA SER A 395 14.91 -3.41 -9.68
C SER A 395 14.04 -2.74 -8.61
N HIS A 396 12.78 -3.13 -8.45
CA HIS A 396 11.82 -2.61 -7.47
C HIS A 396 11.62 -3.62 -6.33
N THR A 397 12.68 -3.94 -5.60
CA THR A 397 12.60 -4.88 -4.48
C THR A 397 12.43 -4.18 -3.14
N TRP A 398 11.84 -4.89 -2.17
CA TRP A 398 11.77 -4.41 -0.80
C TRP A 398 13.15 -4.11 -0.21
N GLU A 399 14.18 -4.83 -0.63
CA GLU A 399 15.54 -4.60 -0.20
C GLU A 399 16.04 -3.21 -0.62
N LYS A 400 15.81 -2.83 -1.89
CA LYS A 400 16.15 -1.48 -2.37
C LYS A 400 15.33 -0.40 -1.67
N CYS A 401 14.02 -0.62 -1.50
CA CYS A 401 13.14 0.30 -0.77
C CYS A 401 13.65 0.54 0.66
N LEU A 402 14.03 -0.52 1.38
CA LEU A 402 14.55 -0.41 2.74
C LEU A 402 15.96 0.18 2.82
N ASN A 403 16.81 -0.08 1.85
CA ASN A 403 18.12 0.54 1.77
C ASN A 403 17.98 2.06 1.60
N GLU A 404 17.07 2.50 0.73
CA GLU A 404 16.79 3.92 0.56
C GLU A 404 16.16 4.54 1.82
N LEU A 405 15.19 3.87 2.45
CA LEU A 405 14.64 4.28 3.73
C LEU A 405 15.74 4.39 4.80
N SER A 406 16.63 3.40 4.90
CA SER A 406 17.73 3.41 5.86
C SER A 406 18.73 4.54 5.61
N ARG A 407 19.05 4.82 4.34
CA ARG A 407 19.90 5.94 3.93
C ARG A 407 19.30 7.27 4.40
N VAL A 408 18.01 7.47 4.16
CA VAL A 408 17.29 8.68 4.56
C VAL A 408 17.28 8.83 6.10
N ILE A 409 16.97 7.75 6.83
CA ILE A 409 16.96 7.76 8.30
C ILE A 409 18.36 8.07 8.86
N ASN A 410 19.40 7.38 8.38
CA ASN A 410 20.76 7.55 8.88
C ASN A 410 21.28 8.97 8.64
N LYS A 411 20.93 9.59 7.49
CA LYS A 411 21.27 11.00 7.21
C LYS A 411 20.75 11.91 8.33
N HIS A 412 19.48 11.79 8.70
CA HIS A 412 18.83 12.67 9.68
C HIS A 412 19.15 12.36 11.15
N LEU A 413 19.62 11.14 11.45
CA LEU A 413 20.13 10.81 12.80
C LEU A 413 21.57 11.26 13.02
N SER A 414 22.29 11.64 11.94
CA SER A 414 23.69 12.09 11.99
C SER A 414 23.82 13.61 12.04
N GLU A 415 22.76 14.33 11.73
CA GLU A 415 22.64 15.80 11.82
C GLU A 415 22.22 16.23 13.23
#